data_ed948bc66f5457d37e965f8f01d8cbe7
#
_entry.id   ed948bc66f5457d37e965f8f01d8cbe7
#
_cell.length_a   1.000
_cell.length_b   1.000
_cell.length_c   1.000
_cell.angle_alpha   90.00
_cell.angle_beta   90.00
_cell.angle_gamma   90.00
#
_symmetry.space_group_name_H-M   'P 1'
#
loop_
_entity.id
_entity.type
_entity.pdbx_description
1 polymer ?
#
loop_
_entity_poly.entity_id
_entity_poly.type
_entity_poly.pdbx_seq_one_letter_code
_entity_poly.pdbx_strand_id
1 'polypeptide(L)'
;MFDYISAKDIANKWNISQRRVAIFCMEGRIKDAKKLGNMWLIPNTAEKPIDKRTIRYEKHKKIELKPFVKWVGGKGQLVAQLEKHIPANGEKVLTKYAEPFVGGGALLFNILSKYNFEEIYIGDINKELINAYNVVKNNVDELIKKLTEMQLAFVPMDENGRKYYYYTARDRFNALQITAETAVEKASLFIFLNKTCFNGLYRVNKKGQFNVPMGAYKNPTICDENNLRNVSEALQNVTIVCGDYSLSKDFIDKDTFVYLDPPYRPISETAGFTAYNADCFDDNEQIRLARFIDEINLSGAKIMLSNSDPQNVNPEDTFFEDLYKAYTINKVDATRAINSKGDSRGKIKELLICN
;
A
#
# COMPACT_ATOMS: atom_id res chain seq x y z
N MET A 1 44.43 18.43 -15.14
CA MET A 1 44.00 19.81 -14.97
C MET A 1 42.47 19.78 -15.12
N PHE A 2 41.72 20.16 -14.07
CA PHE A 2 40.25 20.17 -14.20
C PHE A 2 39.85 21.40 -15.00
N ASP A 3 39.05 21.20 -16.05
CA ASP A 3 38.44 22.29 -16.81
C ASP A 3 37.20 22.75 -16.00
N TYR A 4 37.27 23.96 -15.44
CA TYR A 4 36.19 24.52 -14.60
C TYR A 4 35.34 25.49 -15.43
N ILE A 5 34.03 25.39 -15.26
CA ILE A 5 33.05 26.28 -15.89
C ILE A 5 32.19 26.97 -14.84
N SER A 6 31.48 28.04 -15.23
CA SER A 6 30.69 28.83 -14.31
C SER A 6 29.38 28.11 -13.91
N ALA A 7 28.80 28.53 -12.78
CA ALA A 7 27.47 28.05 -12.36
C ALA A 7 26.38 28.36 -13.39
N LYS A 8 26.56 29.40 -14.24
CA LYS A 8 25.64 29.72 -15.34
C LYS A 8 25.74 28.70 -16.46
N ASP A 9 26.93 28.27 -16.84
CA ASP A 9 27.17 27.33 -17.91
C ASP A 9 26.67 25.91 -17.50
N ILE A 10 26.95 25.49 -16.25
CA ILE A 10 26.42 24.26 -15.68
C ILE A 10 24.89 24.30 -15.60
N ALA A 11 24.29 25.43 -15.23
CA ALA A 11 22.85 25.59 -15.18
C ALA A 11 22.20 25.33 -16.55
N ASN A 12 22.81 25.87 -17.63
CA ASN A 12 22.38 25.63 -19.00
C ASN A 12 22.56 24.14 -19.39
N LYS A 13 23.73 23.55 -19.07
CA LYS A 13 24.03 22.14 -19.36
C LYS A 13 23.05 21.18 -18.67
N TRP A 14 22.64 21.49 -17.45
CA TRP A 14 21.73 20.66 -16.65
C TRP A 14 20.25 21.02 -16.79
N ASN A 15 19.94 22.07 -17.54
CA ASN A 15 18.58 22.64 -17.69
C ASN A 15 17.91 22.94 -16.34
N ILE A 16 18.60 23.70 -15.50
CA ILE A 16 18.12 24.18 -14.20
C ILE A 16 18.54 25.64 -13.99
N SER A 17 17.97 26.30 -12.97
CA SER A 17 18.35 27.68 -12.67
C SER A 17 19.76 27.76 -12.07
N GLN A 18 20.48 28.86 -12.33
CA GLN A 18 21.80 29.15 -11.73
C GLN A 18 21.71 29.16 -10.19
N ARG A 19 20.60 29.65 -9.63
CA ARG A 19 20.33 29.61 -8.18
C ARG A 19 20.34 28.19 -7.64
N ARG A 20 19.79 27.22 -8.41
CA ARG A 20 19.76 25.81 -8.02
C ARG A 20 21.14 25.18 -8.01
N VAL A 21 21.96 25.52 -8.99
CA VAL A 21 23.38 25.10 -9.02
C VAL A 21 24.13 25.64 -7.80
N ALA A 22 23.93 26.90 -7.47
CA ALA A 22 24.56 27.50 -6.29
C ALA A 22 24.17 26.81 -4.97
N ILE A 23 22.91 26.39 -4.85
CA ILE A 23 22.44 25.60 -3.70
C ILE A 23 23.17 24.25 -3.64
N PHE A 24 23.26 23.51 -4.73
CA PHE A 24 24.00 22.24 -4.78
C PHE A 24 25.47 22.40 -4.38
N CYS A 25 26.12 23.52 -4.78
CA CYS A 25 27.48 23.85 -4.36
C CYS A 25 27.54 24.12 -2.86
N MET A 26 26.61 24.93 -2.31
CA MET A 26 26.57 25.26 -0.87
C MET A 26 26.31 24.02 -0.01
N GLU A 27 25.51 23.09 -0.51
CA GLU A 27 25.20 21.80 0.15
C GLU A 27 26.34 20.76 0.01
N GLY A 28 27.45 21.10 -0.67
CA GLY A 28 28.58 20.19 -0.90
C GLY A 28 28.26 19.00 -1.83
N ARG A 29 27.18 19.07 -2.60
CA ARG A 29 26.67 17.98 -3.45
C ARG A 29 27.32 17.92 -4.83
N ILE A 30 28.11 18.90 -5.18
CA ILE A 30 28.95 18.90 -6.39
C ILE A 30 30.39 18.72 -5.94
N LYS A 31 30.95 17.56 -6.20
CA LYS A 31 32.33 17.23 -5.87
C LYS A 31 33.29 18.22 -6.55
N ASP A 32 34.31 18.68 -5.84
CA ASP A 32 35.38 19.59 -6.31
C ASP A 32 34.87 20.96 -6.80
N ALA A 33 33.62 21.37 -6.47
CA ALA A 33 33.17 22.75 -6.69
C ALA A 33 33.92 23.73 -5.77
N LYS A 34 34.38 24.85 -6.32
CA LYS A 34 35.14 25.87 -5.59
C LYS A 34 34.46 27.24 -5.67
N LYS A 35 34.47 27.97 -4.58
CA LYS A 35 33.97 29.36 -4.56
C LYS A 35 35.10 30.33 -4.78
N LEU A 36 34.98 31.16 -5.81
CA LEU A 36 35.94 32.25 -6.09
C LEU A 36 35.17 33.59 -6.04
N GLY A 37 35.35 34.32 -4.96
CA GLY A 37 34.56 35.54 -4.70
C GLY A 37 33.05 35.20 -4.62
N ASN A 38 32.25 35.82 -5.48
CA ASN A 38 30.81 35.58 -5.56
C ASN A 38 30.42 34.51 -6.59
N MET A 39 31.39 33.88 -7.24
CA MET A 39 31.12 32.87 -8.29
C MET A 39 31.46 31.45 -7.83
N TRP A 40 30.72 30.50 -8.30
CA TRP A 40 31.04 29.09 -8.18
C TRP A 40 31.69 28.58 -9.48
N LEU A 41 32.85 27.93 -9.32
CA LEU A 41 33.57 27.20 -10.36
C LEU A 41 33.31 25.70 -10.15
N ILE A 42 32.84 25.04 -11.21
CA ILE A 42 32.38 23.66 -11.17
C ILE A 42 33.16 22.88 -12.23
N PRO A 43 33.67 21.68 -11.93
CA PRO A 43 34.30 20.85 -12.94
C PRO A 43 33.33 20.60 -14.11
N ASN A 44 33.79 20.74 -15.33
CA ASN A 44 32.97 20.51 -16.52
C ASN A 44 32.49 19.05 -16.62
N THR A 45 33.21 18.15 -15.96
CA THR A 45 32.87 16.71 -15.82
C THR A 45 31.90 16.41 -14.70
N ALA A 46 31.48 17.43 -13.89
CA ALA A 46 30.57 17.21 -12.79
C ALA A 46 29.21 16.68 -13.29
N GLU A 47 28.71 15.66 -12.59
CA GLU A 47 27.38 15.14 -12.84
C GLU A 47 26.34 15.96 -12.08
N LYS A 48 25.13 16.05 -12.66
CA LYS A 48 24.00 16.74 -12.03
C LYS A 48 23.57 16.01 -10.79
N PRO A 49 23.66 16.62 -9.57
CA PRO A 49 23.15 16.01 -8.36
C PRO A 49 21.65 15.73 -8.48
N ILE A 50 21.21 14.59 -7.97
CA ILE A 50 19.78 14.24 -7.93
C ILE A 50 19.05 15.34 -7.16
N ASP A 51 18.05 15.97 -7.77
CA ASP A 51 17.26 17.00 -7.10
C ASP A 51 16.26 16.35 -6.15
N LYS A 52 16.58 16.31 -4.86
CA LYS A 52 15.74 15.75 -3.80
C LYS A 52 14.45 16.54 -3.54
N ARG A 53 14.19 17.64 -4.27
CA ARG A 53 13.01 18.50 -4.05
C ARG A 53 11.80 18.13 -4.90
N THR A 54 11.97 17.20 -5.82
CA THR A 54 10.87 16.72 -6.65
C THR A 54 10.70 15.24 -6.42
N ILE A 55 9.54 14.82 -5.90
CA ILE A 55 8.97 13.52 -6.27
C ILE A 55 8.78 13.65 -7.77
N ARG A 56 9.76 13.19 -8.57
CA ARG A 56 9.65 13.27 -10.01
C ARG A 56 8.54 12.33 -10.45
N TYR A 57 7.50 12.92 -11.04
CA TYR A 57 6.73 12.24 -12.06
C TYR A 57 7.69 11.91 -13.22
N GLU A 58 8.43 10.85 -13.12
CA GLU A 58 9.03 10.28 -14.31
C GLU A 58 7.88 9.70 -15.13
N LYS A 59 7.69 10.23 -16.34
CA LYS A 59 6.95 9.59 -17.42
C LYS A 59 7.69 8.32 -17.85
N HIS A 60 7.84 7.35 -16.96
CA HIS A 60 8.04 5.98 -17.38
C HIS A 60 6.76 5.54 -18.08
N LYS A 61 6.86 4.72 -19.11
CA LYS A 61 5.71 3.95 -19.63
C LYS A 61 4.87 3.54 -18.45
N LYS A 62 3.67 4.11 -18.29
CA LYS A 62 2.79 3.84 -17.15
C LYS A 62 2.50 2.35 -17.13
N ILE A 63 3.28 1.60 -16.40
CA ILE A 63 2.96 0.22 -16.05
C ILE A 63 1.88 0.37 -14.98
N GLU A 64 0.63 0.13 -15.35
CA GLU A 64 -0.49 0.14 -14.40
C GLU A 64 -0.38 -1.11 -13.52
N LEU A 65 0.12 -0.93 -12.30
CA LEU A 65 0.15 -2.00 -11.30
C LEU A 65 -1.23 -2.16 -10.67
N LYS A 66 -1.67 -3.41 -10.48
CA LYS A 66 -2.95 -3.73 -9.88
C LYS A 66 -2.78 -4.68 -8.69
N PRO A 67 -3.66 -4.59 -7.67
CA PRO A 67 -3.71 -5.59 -6.62
C PRO A 67 -3.80 -7.01 -7.20
N PHE A 68 -2.90 -7.89 -6.78
CA PHE A 68 -2.90 -9.28 -7.22
C PHE A 68 -3.91 -10.16 -6.45
N VAL A 69 -4.47 -9.64 -5.34
CA VAL A 69 -5.57 -10.22 -4.57
C VAL A 69 -6.72 -9.23 -4.43
N LYS A 70 -7.93 -9.74 -4.23
CA LYS A 70 -9.08 -8.95 -3.79
C LYS A 70 -9.01 -8.83 -2.28
N TRP A 71 -9.22 -7.63 -1.73
CA TRP A 71 -9.19 -7.41 -0.29
C TRP A 71 -10.37 -6.58 0.16
N VAL A 72 -10.98 -6.97 1.29
CA VAL A 72 -12.13 -6.23 1.85
C VAL A 72 -11.65 -4.85 2.30
N GLY A 73 -12.45 -3.83 2.04
CA GLY A 73 -12.04 -2.45 2.33
C GLY A 73 -11.07 -1.84 1.32
N GLY A 74 -10.72 -2.58 0.24
CA GLY A 74 -9.78 -2.09 -0.77
C GLY A 74 -10.19 -0.74 -1.35
N LYS A 75 -9.28 0.25 -1.29
CA LYS A 75 -9.50 1.66 -1.63
C LYS A 75 -9.50 1.97 -3.14
N GLY A 76 -9.61 0.96 -4.02
CA GLY A 76 -9.51 1.17 -5.47
C GLY A 76 -10.40 2.30 -6.01
N GLN A 77 -11.60 2.47 -5.46
CA GLN A 77 -12.52 3.56 -5.85
C GLN A 77 -12.15 4.90 -5.22
N LEU A 78 -11.42 4.91 -4.12
CA LEU A 78 -11.02 6.10 -3.37
C LEU A 78 -9.64 6.63 -3.75
N VAL A 79 -8.80 5.82 -4.43
CA VAL A 79 -7.42 6.19 -4.77
C VAL A 79 -7.34 7.58 -5.40
N ALA A 80 -8.23 7.91 -6.35
CA ALA A 80 -8.24 9.22 -6.99
C ALA A 80 -8.58 10.40 -6.03
N GLN A 81 -9.30 10.13 -4.94
CA GLN A 81 -9.57 11.12 -3.90
C GLN A 81 -8.40 11.20 -2.93
N LEU A 82 -7.84 10.06 -2.52
CA LEU A 82 -6.65 9.97 -1.65
C LEU A 82 -5.45 10.68 -2.29
N GLU A 83 -5.26 10.53 -3.61
CA GLU A 83 -4.17 11.21 -4.35
C GLU A 83 -4.15 12.73 -4.17
N LYS A 84 -5.31 13.36 -3.99
CA LYS A 84 -5.39 14.82 -3.78
C LYS A 84 -4.80 15.27 -2.45
N HIS A 85 -4.71 14.35 -1.50
CA HIS A 85 -4.19 14.58 -0.15
C HIS A 85 -2.76 14.05 0.04
N ILE A 86 -2.18 13.39 -0.98
CA ILE A 86 -0.78 12.99 -0.94
C ILE A 86 0.06 14.28 -0.98
N PRO A 87 1.00 14.48 -0.05
CA PRO A 87 1.79 15.70 0.03
C PRO A 87 2.84 15.77 -1.10
N ALA A 88 2.34 15.97 -2.34
CA ALA A 88 3.16 15.91 -3.56
C ALA A 88 3.93 17.20 -3.88
N ASN A 89 3.51 18.36 -3.33
CA ASN A 89 3.98 19.69 -3.74
C ASN A 89 4.32 20.63 -2.57
N GLY A 90 4.63 20.09 -1.39
CA GLY A 90 5.01 20.88 -0.24
C GLY A 90 6.44 21.41 -0.31
N GLU A 91 6.80 22.31 0.60
CA GLU A 91 8.18 22.80 0.77
C GLU A 91 9.16 21.67 1.18
N LYS A 92 8.64 20.52 1.62
CA LYS A 92 9.39 19.37 2.13
C LYS A 92 9.34 18.21 1.15
N VAL A 93 10.50 17.67 0.80
CA VAL A 93 10.63 16.47 -0.04
C VAL A 93 10.46 15.24 0.84
N LEU A 94 9.48 14.41 0.52
CA LEU A 94 9.29 13.11 1.15
C LEU A 94 10.01 12.05 0.30
N THR A 95 10.91 11.31 0.94
CA THR A 95 11.73 10.26 0.30
C THR A 95 11.30 8.87 0.72
N LYS A 96 10.49 8.77 1.77
CA LYS A 96 10.01 7.50 2.33
C LYS A 96 8.50 7.39 2.28
N TYR A 97 8.02 6.17 2.05
CA TYR A 97 6.60 5.81 2.14
C TYR A 97 6.39 4.63 3.08
N ALA A 98 5.38 4.71 3.94
CA ALA A 98 5.00 3.63 4.85
C ALA A 98 3.49 3.33 4.77
N GLU A 99 3.12 2.05 4.60
CA GLU A 99 1.74 1.54 4.62
C GLU A 99 1.65 0.32 5.55
N PRO A 100 1.53 0.53 6.88
CA PRO A 100 1.55 -0.56 7.88
C PRO A 100 0.28 -1.41 7.92
N PHE A 101 -0.76 -1.06 7.15
CA PHE A 101 -1.99 -1.81 6.93
C PHE A 101 -2.19 -2.01 5.44
N VAL A 102 -1.24 -2.70 4.76
CA VAL A 102 -1.19 -2.72 3.30
C VAL A 102 -2.39 -3.42 2.65
N GLY A 103 -2.96 -4.43 3.30
CA GLY A 103 -4.07 -5.19 2.74
C GLY A 103 -3.84 -5.62 1.28
N GLY A 104 -4.77 -5.29 0.38
CA GLY A 104 -4.61 -5.57 -1.06
C GLY A 104 -3.67 -4.63 -1.79
N GLY A 105 -3.14 -3.58 -1.17
CA GLY A 105 -2.15 -2.65 -1.72
C GLY A 105 -2.72 -1.69 -2.78
N ALA A 106 -3.99 -1.29 -2.66
CA ALA A 106 -4.59 -0.42 -3.67
C ALA A 106 -3.89 0.94 -3.78
N LEU A 107 -3.52 1.56 -2.64
CA LEU A 107 -2.74 2.79 -2.65
C LEU A 107 -1.27 2.51 -2.94
N LEU A 108 -0.68 1.46 -2.36
CA LEU A 108 0.69 1.04 -2.63
C LEU A 108 0.99 0.96 -4.13
N PHE A 109 0.16 0.23 -4.89
CA PHE A 109 0.40 0.06 -6.33
C PHE A 109 0.20 1.34 -7.13
N ASN A 110 -0.68 2.23 -6.66
CA ASN A 110 -0.78 3.58 -7.23
C ASN A 110 0.50 4.39 -6.95
N ILE A 111 0.99 4.36 -5.72
CA ILE A 111 2.25 5.01 -5.31
C ILE A 111 3.42 4.49 -6.15
N LEU A 112 3.60 3.16 -6.22
CA LEU A 112 4.67 2.53 -7.00
C LEU A 112 4.59 2.86 -8.50
N SER A 113 3.39 3.09 -9.04
CA SER A 113 3.19 3.43 -10.45
C SER A 113 3.47 4.91 -10.78
N LYS A 114 3.41 5.81 -9.79
CA LYS A 114 3.38 7.26 -10.05
C LYS A 114 4.45 8.06 -9.34
N TYR A 115 4.96 7.57 -8.19
CA TYR A 115 5.87 8.29 -7.32
C TYR A 115 7.18 7.52 -7.18
N ASN A 116 8.25 8.25 -6.95
CA ASN A 116 9.58 7.69 -6.74
C ASN A 116 10.03 7.96 -5.29
N PHE A 117 9.72 7.03 -4.39
CA PHE A 117 10.25 7.00 -3.03
C PHE A 117 11.57 6.22 -3.01
N GLU A 118 12.54 6.69 -2.23
CA GLU A 118 13.84 6.04 -2.06
C GLU A 118 13.70 4.77 -1.21
N GLU A 119 12.83 4.82 -0.19
CA GLU A 119 12.56 3.72 0.73
C GLU A 119 11.05 3.53 0.90
N ILE A 120 10.60 2.29 0.85
CA ILE A 120 9.19 1.92 1.03
C ILE A 120 9.06 0.81 2.04
N TYR A 121 8.16 1.00 3.01
CA TYR A 121 7.79 0.02 4.01
C TYR A 121 6.33 -0.36 3.86
N ILE A 122 6.03 -1.65 3.83
CA ILE A 122 4.66 -2.15 3.93
C ILE A 122 4.55 -3.19 5.04
N GLY A 123 3.42 -3.22 5.72
CA GLY A 123 3.15 -4.17 6.78
C GLY A 123 1.70 -4.65 6.80
N ASP A 124 1.47 -5.81 7.35
CA ASP A 124 0.14 -6.33 7.68
C ASP A 124 0.29 -7.42 8.75
N ILE A 125 -0.71 -7.57 9.61
CA ILE A 125 -0.73 -8.64 10.61
C ILE A 125 -1.03 -10.01 10.00
N ASN A 126 -1.61 -10.04 8.81
CA ASN A 126 -2.00 -11.27 8.12
C ASN A 126 -0.79 -11.96 7.48
N LYS A 127 -0.34 -13.05 8.11
CA LYS A 127 0.85 -13.80 7.67
C LYS A 127 0.70 -14.44 6.29
N GLU A 128 -0.49 -14.87 5.91
CA GLU A 128 -0.76 -15.46 4.60
C GLU A 128 -0.68 -14.41 3.49
N LEU A 129 -1.18 -13.21 3.75
CA LEU A 129 -1.08 -12.08 2.84
C LEU A 129 0.38 -11.64 2.67
N ILE A 130 1.10 -11.47 3.77
CA ILE A 130 2.53 -11.08 3.73
C ILE A 130 3.39 -12.18 3.08
N ASN A 131 3.08 -13.46 3.31
CA ASN A 131 3.72 -14.54 2.56
C ASN A 131 3.48 -14.39 1.05
N ALA A 132 2.26 -14.07 0.63
CA ALA A 132 1.98 -13.86 -0.79
C ALA A 132 2.76 -12.68 -1.37
N TYR A 133 2.87 -11.56 -0.66
CA TYR A 133 3.73 -10.43 -1.07
C TYR A 133 5.20 -10.84 -1.21
N ASN A 134 5.74 -11.55 -0.23
CA ASN A 134 7.13 -12.03 -0.25
C ASN A 134 7.38 -13.00 -1.41
N VAL A 135 6.45 -13.91 -1.70
CA VAL A 135 6.55 -14.86 -2.81
C VAL A 135 6.45 -14.14 -4.16
N VAL A 136 5.54 -13.17 -4.31
CA VAL A 136 5.50 -12.33 -5.52
C VAL A 136 6.81 -11.58 -5.71
N LYS A 137 7.40 -11.04 -4.63
CA LYS A 137 8.69 -10.34 -4.69
C LYS A 137 9.85 -11.26 -5.11
N ASN A 138 9.95 -12.44 -4.51
CA ASN A 138 11.18 -13.24 -4.54
C ASN A 138 11.09 -14.50 -5.42
N ASN A 139 9.89 -15.05 -5.67
CA ASN A 139 9.66 -16.34 -6.32
C ASN A 139 8.57 -16.28 -7.39
N VAL A 140 8.50 -15.17 -8.13
CA VAL A 140 7.39 -14.89 -9.06
C VAL A 140 7.25 -15.93 -10.17
N ASP A 141 8.34 -16.46 -10.71
CA ASP A 141 8.30 -17.45 -11.79
C ASP A 141 7.67 -18.77 -11.35
N GLU A 142 8.05 -19.25 -10.16
CA GLU A 142 7.47 -20.48 -9.59
C GLU A 142 6.00 -20.27 -9.23
N LEU A 143 5.65 -19.10 -8.69
CA LEU A 143 4.27 -18.74 -8.39
C LEU A 143 3.41 -18.72 -9.65
N ILE A 144 3.86 -18.06 -10.73
CA ILE A 144 3.17 -18.00 -12.02
C ILE A 144 2.96 -19.41 -12.57
N LYS A 145 3.98 -20.27 -12.53
CA LYS A 145 3.85 -21.66 -12.97
C LYS A 145 2.73 -22.38 -12.23
N LYS A 146 2.71 -22.33 -10.89
CA LYS A 146 1.67 -22.98 -10.06
C LYS A 146 0.28 -22.40 -10.31
N LEU A 147 0.15 -21.07 -10.38
CA LEU A 147 -1.16 -20.42 -10.65
C LEU A 147 -1.69 -20.75 -12.05
N THR A 148 -0.80 -20.84 -13.05
CA THR A 148 -1.16 -21.24 -14.41
C THR A 148 -1.65 -22.69 -14.44
N GLU A 149 -0.95 -23.61 -13.80
CA GLU A 149 -1.38 -25.01 -13.65
C GLU A 149 -2.77 -25.11 -12.99
N MET A 150 -2.97 -24.36 -11.90
CA MET A 150 -4.29 -24.31 -11.21
C MET A 150 -5.38 -23.72 -12.11
N GLN A 151 -5.09 -22.66 -12.89
CA GLN A 151 -6.04 -22.05 -13.81
C GLN A 151 -6.44 -23.01 -14.94
N LEU A 152 -5.43 -23.65 -15.56
CA LEU A 152 -5.66 -24.63 -16.65
C LEU A 152 -6.45 -25.85 -16.16
N ALA A 153 -6.25 -26.28 -14.93
CA ALA A 153 -7.01 -27.37 -14.32
C ALA A 153 -8.45 -26.94 -13.97
N PHE A 154 -8.62 -25.81 -13.28
CA PHE A 154 -9.89 -25.39 -12.69
C PHE A 154 -10.89 -24.84 -13.72
N VAL A 155 -10.46 -23.99 -14.66
CA VAL A 155 -11.39 -23.25 -15.53
C VAL A 155 -12.20 -24.13 -16.46
N PRO A 156 -11.68 -25.24 -17.06
CA PRO A 156 -12.45 -26.12 -17.93
C PRO A 156 -13.43 -27.04 -17.21
N MET A 157 -13.31 -27.21 -15.88
CA MET A 157 -14.14 -28.13 -15.13
C MET A 157 -15.61 -27.66 -15.09
N ASP A 158 -16.53 -28.63 -15.00
CA ASP A 158 -17.91 -28.38 -14.65
C ASP A 158 -18.09 -27.92 -13.19
N GLU A 159 -19.30 -27.58 -12.79
CA GLU A 159 -19.56 -27.05 -11.43
C GLU A 159 -19.11 -28.02 -10.32
N ASN A 160 -19.39 -29.32 -10.52
CA ASN A 160 -19.03 -30.33 -9.50
C ASN A 160 -17.53 -30.53 -9.40
N GLY A 161 -16.82 -30.58 -10.54
CA GLY A 161 -15.38 -30.65 -10.59
C GLY A 161 -14.73 -29.44 -9.94
N ARG A 162 -15.25 -28.23 -10.23
CA ARG A 162 -14.77 -26.97 -9.60
C ARG A 162 -15.00 -26.97 -8.10
N LYS A 163 -16.16 -27.43 -7.61
CA LYS A 163 -16.43 -27.57 -6.17
C LYS A 163 -15.42 -28.50 -5.51
N TYR A 164 -15.23 -29.69 -6.09
CA TYR A 164 -14.28 -30.67 -5.56
C TYR A 164 -12.84 -30.07 -5.51
N TYR A 165 -12.37 -29.50 -6.61
CA TYR A 165 -11.05 -28.88 -6.69
C TYR A 165 -10.87 -27.73 -5.68
N TYR A 166 -11.86 -26.83 -5.58
CA TYR A 166 -11.85 -25.70 -4.66
C TYR A 166 -11.73 -26.15 -3.20
N TYR A 167 -12.57 -27.09 -2.77
CA TYR A 167 -12.56 -27.54 -1.38
C TYR A 167 -11.31 -28.36 -1.06
N THR A 168 -10.79 -29.15 -1.98
CA THR A 168 -9.49 -29.84 -1.83
C THR A 168 -8.35 -28.83 -1.68
N ALA A 169 -8.31 -27.78 -2.51
CA ALA A 169 -7.33 -26.70 -2.39
C ALA A 169 -7.45 -25.94 -1.06
N ARG A 170 -8.69 -25.70 -0.60
CA ARG A 170 -8.94 -25.04 0.70
C ARG A 170 -8.45 -25.89 1.88
N ASP A 171 -8.74 -27.18 1.86
CA ASP A 171 -8.30 -28.08 2.91
C ASP A 171 -6.78 -28.21 2.94
N ARG A 172 -6.13 -28.28 1.77
CA ARG A 172 -4.66 -28.23 1.64
C ARG A 172 -4.11 -26.90 2.17
N PHE A 173 -4.71 -25.76 1.82
CA PHE A 173 -4.33 -24.46 2.35
C PHE A 173 -4.39 -24.43 3.87
N ASN A 174 -5.47 -24.93 4.46
CA ASN A 174 -5.67 -24.93 5.91
C ASN A 174 -4.69 -25.87 6.65
N ALA A 175 -4.30 -26.96 6.03
CA ALA A 175 -3.34 -27.91 6.61
C ALA A 175 -1.86 -27.43 6.51
N LEU A 176 -1.56 -26.59 5.52
CA LEU A 176 -0.19 -26.20 5.20
C LEU A 176 0.30 -25.11 6.13
N GLN A 177 1.48 -25.27 6.74
CA GLN A 177 2.18 -24.20 7.46
C GLN A 177 3.11 -23.47 6.48
N ILE A 178 3.42 -22.18 6.78
CA ILE A 178 4.37 -21.39 5.99
C ILE A 178 5.78 -21.75 6.47
N THR A 179 6.56 -22.36 5.58
CA THR A 179 8.00 -22.62 5.73
C THR A 179 8.72 -22.22 4.45
N ALA A 180 10.03 -22.27 4.41
CA ALA A 180 10.79 -21.98 3.19
C ALA A 180 10.37 -22.87 2.02
N GLU A 181 10.08 -24.15 2.27
CA GLU A 181 9.71 -25.14 1.26
C GLU A 181 8.25 -25.01 0.81
N THR A 182 7.37 -24.51 1.67
CA THR A 182 5.92 -24.47 1.42
C THR A 182 5.40 -23.09 1.08
N ALA A 183 6.22 -22.05 1.21
CA ALA A 183 5.81 -20.64 1.03
C ALA A 183 5.14 -20.39 -0.33
N VAL A 184 5.73 -20.89 -1.42
CA VAL A 184 5.19 -20.72 -2.78
C VAL A 184 3.89 -21.48 -2.97
N GLU A 185 3.79 -22.72 -2.49
CA GLU A 185 2.54 -23.48 -2.53
C GLU A 185 1.45 -22.78 -1.71
N LYS A 186 1.77 -22.34 -0.50
CA LYS A 186 0.81 -21.60 0.36
C LYS A 186 0.33 -20.32 -0.30
N ALA A 187 1.22 -19.55 -0.93
CA ALA A 187 0.88 -18.32 -1.64
C ALA A 187 0.02 -18.60 -2.88
N SER A 188 0.32 -19.64 -3.66
CA SER A 188 -0.48 -20.02 -4.82
C SER A 188 -1.90 -20.45 -4.43
N LEU A 189 -2.05 -21.24 -3.37
CA LEU A 189 -3.34 -21.62 -2.81
C LEU A 189 -4.10 -20.39 -2.28
N PHE A 190 -3.43 -19.48 -1.58
CA PHE A 190 -4.03 -18.23 -1.09
C PHE A 190 -4.62 -17.40 -2.23
N ILE A 191 -3.83 -17.14 -3.29
CA ILE A 191 -4.26 -16.36 -4.46
C ILE A 191 -5.38 -17.10 -5.19
N PHE A 192 -5.27 -18.41 -5.42
CA PHE A 192 -6.31 -19.21 -6.04
C PHE A 192 -7.64 -19.11 -5.29
N LEU A 193 -7.62 -19.35 -3.99
CA LEU A 193 -8.83 -19.29 -3.15
C LEU A 193 -9.43 -17.89 -3.17
N ASN A 194 -8.60 -16.82 -3.05
CA ASN A 194 -9.06 -15.44 -3.10
C ASN A 194 -9.73 -15.09 -4.45
N LYS A 195 -9.17 -15.56 -5.57
CA LYS A 195 -9.70 -15.31 -6.92
C LYS A 195 -10.98 -16.10 -7.21
N THR A 196 -11.21 -17.23 -6.52
CA THR A 196 -12.31 -18.15 -6.82
C THR A 196 -13.38 -18.26 -5.70
N CYS A 197 -13.13 -17.73 -4.50
CA CYS A 197 -14.10 -17.71 -3.42
C CYS A 197 -15.19 -16.65 -3.60
N PHE A 198 -16.25 -16.74 -2.82
CA PHE A 198 -17.36 -15.79 -2.81
C PHE A 198 -16.85 -14.37 -2.52
N ASN A 199 -17.07 -13.46 -3.45
CA ASN A 199 -16.69 -12.04 -3.42
C ASN A 199 -15.20 -11.74 -3.16
N GLY A 200 -14.30 -12.72 -3.28
CA GLY A 200 -12.88 -12.52 -2.98
C GLY A 200 -12.60 -12.22 -1.50
N LEU A 201 -13.47 -12.69 -0.61
CA LEU A 201 -13.34 -12.47 0.83
C LEU A 201 -12.17 -13.28 1.40
N TYR A 202 -11.50 -12.71 2.41
CA TYR A 202 -10.65 -13.47 3.31
C TYR A 202 -11.33 -13.54 4.67
N ARG A 203 -11.64 -14.74 5.14
CA ARG A 203 -12.26 -14.97 6.43
C ARG A 203 -11.79 -16.29 7.00
N VAL A 204 -11.50 -16.31 8.29
CA VAL A 204 -11.13 -17.52 9.03
C VAL A 204 -12.18 -17.83 10.11
N ASN A 205 -12.29 -19.09 10.47
CA ASN A 205 -13.09 -19.54 11.61
C ASN A 205 -12.31 -19.36 12.93
N LYS A 206 -12.93 -19.70 14.08
CA LYS A 206 -12.30 -19.63 15.40
C LYS A 206 -11.02 -20.48 15.56
N LYS A 207 -10.77 -21.42 14.62
CA LYS A 207 -9.53 -22.23 14.59
C LYS A 207 -8.46 -21.61 13.68
N GLY A 208 -8.67 -20.39 13.14
CA GLY A 208 -7.77 -19.75 12.19
C GLY A 208 -7.81 -20.35 10.78
N GLN A 209 -8.80 -21.18 10.44
CA GLN A 209 -8.90 -21.83 9.14
C GLN A 209 -9.75 -21.01 8.17
N PHE A 210 -9.28 -20.82 6.95
CA PHE A 210 -10.01 -20.19 5.87
C PHE A 210 -11.33 -20.96 5.57
N ASN A 211 -12.45 -20.25 5.59
CA ASN A 211 -13.79 -20.89 5.55
C ASN A 211 -14.77 -20.24 4.55
N VAL A 212 -14.28 -19.40 3.63
CA VAL A 212 -15.16 -18.82 2.61
C VAL A 212 -15.58 -19.88 1.60
N PRO A 213 -16.86 -19.93 1.16
CA PRO A 213 -17.29 -20.85 0.14
C PRO A 213 -16.82 -20.44 -1.26
N MET A 214 -16.87 -21.38 -2.22
CA MET A 214 -16.60 -21.09 -3.63
C MET A 214 -17.57 -20.04 -4.17
N GLY A 215 -17.07 -19.14 -5.00
CA GLY A 215 -17.86 -18.15 -5.73
C GLY A 215 -18.37 -18.69 -7.07
N ALA A 216 -19.34 -18.00 -7.66
CA ALA A 216 -19.97 -18.38 -8.94
C ALA A 216 -19.30 -17.70 -10.16
N TYR A 217 -17.97 -17.69 -10.22
CA TYR A 217 -17.24 -17.07 -11.34
C TYR A 217 -17.19 -18.02 -12.55
N LYS A 218 -17.65 -17.56 -13.72
CA LYS A 218 -17.59 -18.36 -14.97
C LYS A 218 -16.14 -18.55 -15.43
N ASN A 219 -15.40 -17.47 -15.56
CA ASN A 219 -14.00 -17.45 -16.04
C ASN A 219 -13.13 -16.60 -15.10
N PRO A 220 -12.74 -17.11 -13.92
CA PRO A 220 -11.88 -16.34 -13.01
C PRO A 220 -10.46 -16.26 -13.59
N THR A 221 -9.89 -15.05 -13.62
CA THR A 221 -8.47 -14.87 -13.88
C THR A 221 -7.69 -15.18 -12.60
N ILE A 222 -7.13 -16.39 -12.53
CA ILE A 222 -6.37 -16.87 -11.38
C ILE A 222 -4.93 -16.41 -11.49
N CYS A 223 -4.32 -16.56 -12.69
CA CYS A 223 -2.98 -16.08 -12.99
C CYS A 223 -3.05 -14.87 -13.94
N ASP A 224 -2.66 -13.70 -13.45
CA ASP A 224 -2.37 -12.52 -14.27
C ASP A 224 -0.84 -12.37 -14.32
N GLU A 225 -0.20 -13.14 -15.21
CA GLU A 225 1.26 -13.23 -15.32
C GLU A 225 1.90 -11.86 -15.49
N ASN A 226 1.38 -11.03 -16.41
CA ASN A 226 1.95 -9.71 -16.70
C ASN A 226 1.92 -8.81 -15.46
N ASN A 227 0.79 -8.78 -14.76
CA ASN A 227 0.68 -7.98 -13.54
C ASN A 227 1.58 -8.52 -12.41
N LEU A 228 1.67 -9.85 -12.23
CA LEU A 228 2.53 -10.46 -11.22
C LEU A 228 4.00 -10.13 -11.45
N ARG A 229 4.49 -10.17 -12.70
CA ARG A 229 5.87 -9.79 -13.05
C ARG A 229 6.13 -8.31 -12.78
N ASN A 230 5.23 -7.45 -13.21
CA ASN A 230 5.35 -6.01 -12.98
C ASN A 230 5.32 -5.67 -11.47
N VAL A 231 4.45 -6.31 -10.71
CA VAL A 231 4.38 -6.16 -9.25
C VAL A 231 5.66 -6.68 -8.59
N SER A 232 6.19 -7.83 -9.03
CA SER A 232 7.46 -8.38 -8.53
C SER A 232 8.61 -7.39 -8.71
N GLU A 233 8.75 -6.80 -9.90
CA GLU A 233 9.77 -5.80 -10.18
C GLU A 233 9.61 -4.57 -9.28
N ALA A 234 8.39 -4.06 -9.14
CA ALA A 234 8.10 -2.89 -8.32
C ALA A 234 8.36 -3.12 -6.81
N LEU A 235 8.23 -4.37 -6.33
CA LEU A 235 8.44 -4.71 -4.93
C LEU A 235 9.92 -4.92 -4.55
N GLN A 236 10.89 -4.92 -5.50
CA GLN A 236 12.28 -5.30 -5.20
C GLN A 236 12.91 -4.45 -4.08
N ASN A 237 12.63 -3.15 -4.05
CA ASN A 237 13.17 -2.22 -3.05
C ASN A 237 12.19 -1.93 -1.90
N VAL A 238 11.13 -2.74 -1.74
CA VAL A 238 10.12 -2.57 -0.69
C VAL A 238 10.47 -3.44 0.51
N THR A 239 10.51 -2.88 1.71
CA THR A 239 10.58 -3.61 2.98
C THR A 239 9.21 -4.15 3.31
N ILE A 240 9.07 -5.47 3.49
CA ILE A 240 7.80 -6.16 3.75
C ILE A 240 7.86 -6.80 5.12
N VAL A 241 6.95 -6.41 6.03
CA VAL A 241 6.97 -6.87 7.42
C VAL A 241 5.63 -7.50 7.80
N CYS A 242 5.67 -8.66 8.45
CA CYS A 242 4.50 -9.30 9.05
C CYS A 242 4.43 -8.97 10.52
N GLY A 243 3.37 -8.26 10.94
CA GLY A 243 3.18 -7.96 12.35
C GLY A 243 2.32 -6.74 12.61
N ASP A 244 2.35 -6.28 13.84
CA ASP A 244 1.62 -5.10 14.30
C ASP A 244 2.14 -3.82 13.62
N TYR A 245 1.25 -2.87 13.39
CA TYR A 245 1.59 -1.59 12.72
C TYR A 245 2.68 -0.80 13.46
N SER A 246 2.80 -0.96 14.78
CA SER A 246 3.81 -0.28 15.58
C SER A 246 5.25 -0.66 15.20
N LEU A 247 5.47 -1.80 14.52
CA LEU A 247 6.78 -2.19 14.00
C LEU A 247 7.31 -1.23 12.93
N SER A 248 6.45 -0.40 12.35
CA SER A 248 6.87 0.62 11.38
C SER A 248 7.51 1.86 12.02
N LYS A 249 7.46 2.00 13.35
CA LYS A 249 7.89 3.20 14.07
C LYS A 249 9.33 3.60 13.75
N ASP A 250 10.26 2.64 13.77
CA ASP A 250 11.68 2.90 13.56
C ASP A 250 12.02 3.30 12.10
N PHE A 251 11.14 2.95 11.16
CA PHE A 251 11.25 3.35 9.77
C PHE A 251 10.79 4.81 9.56
N ILE A 252 9.84 5.28 10.36
CA ILE A 252 9.12 6.54 10.16
C ILE A 252 9.92 7.71 10.74
N ASP A 253 10.18 8.71 9.91
CA ASP A 253 10.83 9.96 10.27
C ASP A 253 10.18 11.17 9.56
N LYS A 254 10.82 12.35 9.70
CA LYS A 254 10.35 13.60 9.09
C LYS A 254 10.22 13.56 7.55
N ASP A 255 10.89 12.65 6.87
CA ASP A 255 10.91 12.52 5.41
C ASP A 255 9.95 11.42 4.91
N THR A 256 9.11 10.89 5.82
CA THR A 256 8.17 9.78 5.55
C THR A 256 6.75 10.30 5.30
N PHE A 257 6.10 9.78 4.23
CA PHE A 257 4.65 9.80 4.09
C PHE A 257 4.09 8.47 4.58
N VAL A 258 3.18 8.54 5.56
CA VAL A 258 2.55 7.37 6.18
C VAL A 258 1.08 7.32 5.81
N TYR A 259 0.63 6.23 5.20
CA TYR A 259 -0.78 5.94 4.99
C TYR A 259 -1.24 4.80 5.90
N LEU A 260 -2.34 5.02 6.61
CA LEU A 260 -2.92 4.08 7.56
C LEU A 260 -4.37 3.78 7.14
N ASP A 261 -4.69 2.49 6.93
CA ASP A 261 -6.01 2.00 6.59
C ASP A 261 -6.38 0.82 7.51
N PRO A 262 -6.57 1.09 8.82
CA PRO A 262 -6.85 0.05 9.81
C PRO A 262 -8.21 -0.59 9.57
N PRO A 263 -8.51 -1.75 10.17
CA PRO A 263 -9.87 -2.25 10.23
C PRO A 263 -10.80 -1.16 10.80
N TYR A 264 -11.91 -0.91 10.11
CA TYR A 264 -12.82 0.16 10.47
C TYR A 264 -13.60 -0.13 11.73
N ARG A 265 -13.83 0.91 12.53
CA ARG A 265 -14.72 0.85 13.69
C ARG A 265 -16.11 0.39 13.23
N PRO A 266 -16.70 -0.66 13.83
CA PRO A 266 -18.05 -1.09 13.52
C PRO A 266 -19.06 0.04 13.80
N ILE A 267 -19.85 0.43 12.80
CA ILE A 267 -20.83 1.51 12.91
C ILE A 267 -22.23 1.03 13.33
N SER A 268 -22.42 -0.27 13.61
CA SER A 268 -23.67 -0.82 14.15
C SER A 268 -23.39 -2.06 15.01
N GLU A 269 -24.23 -2.31 16.03
CA GLU A 269 -24.15 -3.49 16.89
C GLU A 269 -24.24 -4.81 16.11
N THR A 270 -25.03 -4.85 15.03
CA THR A 270 -25.14 -6.02 14.15
C THR A 270 -23.89 -6.25 13.30
N ALA A 271 -23.10 -5.21 13.01
CA ALA A 271 -21.80 -5.36 12.35
C ALA A 271 -20.73 -5.92 13.31
N GLY A 272 -20.87 -5.66 14.60
CA GLY A 272 -20.03 -6.22 15.67
C GLY A 272 -20.21 -7.73 15.86
N PHE A 273 -21.40 -8.29 15.58
CA PHE A 273 -21.63 -9.74 15.69
C PHE A 273 -20.89 -10.60 14.67
N THR A 274 -20.47 -10.02 13.53
CA THR A 274 -19.60 -10.70 12.56
C THR A 274 -18.12 -10.64 12.94
N ALA A 275 -17.76 -9.82 13.91
CA ALA A 275 -16.40 -9.59 14.42
C ALA A 275 -16.05 -10.48 15.64
N TYR A 276 -16.58 -11.72 15.72
CA TYR A 276 -16.17 -12.73 16.70
C TYR A 276 -14.77 -13.32 16.37
N ASN A 277 -13.83 -12.48 15.92
CA ASN A 277 -12.43 -12.84 15.84
C ASN A 277 -11.71 -12.30 17.08
N ALA A 278 -10.79 -13.07 17.63
CA ALA A 278 -9.98 -12.74 18.80
C ALA A 278 -9.10 -11.48 18.61
N ASP A 279 -9.05 -10.93 17.39
CA ASP A 279 -8.27 -9.76 16.99
C ASP A 279 -9.19 -8.63 16.49
N CYS A 280 -10.26 -8.33 17.24
CA CYS A 280 -11.17 -7.24 16.89
C CYS A 280 -10.45 -5.89 17.10
N PHE A 281 -10.34 -5.08 16.04
CA PHE A 281 -9.85 -3.71 16.11
C PHE A 281 -10.94 -2.83 16.72
N ASP A 282 -11.06 -2.89 18.04
CA ASP A 282 -12.11 -2.22 18.83
C ASP A 282 -11.76 -0.76 19.13
N ASP A 283 -12.57 -0.09 19.96
CA ASP A 283 -12.34 1.31 20.34
C ASP A 283 -11.01 1.48 21.12
N ASN A 284 -10.55 0.48 21.88
CA ASN A 284 -9.25 0.54 22.55
C ASN A 284 -8.10 0.49 21.54
N GLU A 285 -8.23 -0.34 20.50
CA GLU A 285 -7.25 -0.39 19.41
C GLU A 285 -7.26 0.90 18.58
N GLN A 286 -8.43 1.52 18.35
CA GLN A 286 -8.50 2.84 17.71
C GLN A 286 -7.77 3.91 18.57
N ILE A 287 -7.94 3.88 19.88
CA ILE A 287 -7.24 4.77 20.82
C ILE A 287 -5.74 4.49 20.83
N ARG A 288 -5.32 3.21 20.80
CA ARG A 288 -3.90 2.83 20.70
C ARG A 288 -3.28 3.33 19.41
N LEU A 289 -4.01 3.21 18.30
CA LEU A 289 -3.56 3.73 17.00
C LEU A 289 -3.42 5.25 17.02
N ALA A 290 -4.35 5.98 17.64
CA ALA A 290 -4.26 7.43 17.75
C ALA A 290 -3.00 7.86 18.53
N ARG A 291 -2.66 7.18 19.62
CA ARG A 291 -1.42 7.43 20.37
C ARG A 291 -0.17 7.17 19.50
N PHE A 292 -0.19 6.09 18.72
CA PHE A 292 0.90 5.81 17.77
C PHE A 292 1.01 6.91 16.72
N ILE A 293 -0.12 7.42 16.20
CA ILE A 293 -0.17 8.53 15.26
C ILE A 293 0.42 9.80 15.88
N ASP A 294 0.09 10.10 17.13
CA ASP A 294 0.70 11.24 17.86
C ASP A 294 2.22 11.08 17.98
N GLU A 295 2.70 9.87 18.30
CA GLU A 295 4.14 9.60 18.40
C GLU A 295 4.87 9.82 17.07
N ILE A 296 4.35 9.28 15.96
CA ILE A 296 4.99 9.46 14.65
C ILE A 296 4.81 10.88 14.10
N ASN A 297 3.77 11.60 14.52
CA ASN A 297 3.59 13.02 14.22
C ASN A 297 4.71 13.88 14.83
N LEU A 298 5.15 13.55 16.04
CA LEU A 298 6.28 14.22 16.69
C LEU A 298 7.61 14.05 15.93
N SER A 299 7.77 12.96 15.17
CA SER A 299 8.92 12.80 14.28
C SER A 299 8.87 13.72 13.05
N GLY A 300 7.74 14.39 12.81
CA GLY A 300 7.49 15.27 11.68
C GLY A 300 7.07 14.56 10.39
N ALA A 301 6.68 13.29 10.47
CA ALA A 301 6.11 12.53 9.36
C ALA A 301 4.84 13.18 8.81
N LYS A 302 4.54 12.96 7.53
CA LYS A 302 3.24 13.29 6.94
C LYS A 302 2.33 12.09 7.01
N ILE A 303 1.13 12.30 7.59
CA ILE A 303 0.23 11.22 7.97
C ILE A 303 -1.11 11.40 7.27
N MET A 304 -1.64 10.29 6.77
CA MET A 304 -2.98 10.18 6.21
C MET A 304 -3.62 8.89 6.73
N LEU A 305 -4.71 9.01 7.49
CA LEU A 305 -5.46 7.89 8.05
C LEU A 305 -6.84 7.85 7.42
N SER A 306 -7.27 6.69 6.94
CA SER A 306 -8.65 6.42 6.52
C SER A 306 -9.42 5.71 7.62
N ASN A 307 -10.72 6.07 7.81
CA ASN A 307 -11.63 5.33 8.67
C ASN A 307 -13.10 5.52 8.25
N SER A 308 -14.02 4.74 8.84
CA SER A 308 -15.46 4.95 8.66
C SER A 308 -15.91 6.24 9.34
N ASP A 309 -16.89 6.94 8.76
CA ASP A 309 -17.57 8.03 9.45
C ASP A 309 -18.76 7.46 10.24
N PRO A 310 -18.70 7.41 11.59
CA PRO A 310 -19.78 6.89 12.41
C PRO A 310 -21.06 7.73 12.30
N GLN A 311 -20.95 9.00 11.92
CA GLN A 311 -22.08 9.88 11.72
C GLN A 311 -22.97 9.49 10.52
N ASN A 312 -22.51 8.55 9.65
CA ASN A 312 -23.39 7.93 8.67
C ASN A 312 -24.56 7.13 9.30
N VAL A 313 -24.44 6.74 10.57
CA VAL A 313 -25.45 5.94 11.30
C VAL A 313 -25.97 6.69 12.52
N ASN A 314 -25.08 7.28 13.32
CA ASN A 314 -25.42 8.08 14.49
C ASN A 314 -24.80 9.48 14.36
N PRO A 315 -25.60 10.52 14.02
CA PRO A 315 -25.09 11.89 13.88
C PRO A 315 -24.42 12.47 15.13
N GLU A 316 -24.72 11.94 16.33
CA GLU A 316 -24.16 12.38 17.59
C GLU A 316 -22.86 11.66 17.99
N ASP A 317 -22.40 10.69 17.18
CA ASP A 317 -21.16 9.98 17.46
C ASP A 317 -19.96 10.84 17.04
N THR A 318 -19.26 11.41 18.01
CA THR A 318 -18.10 12.29 17.86
C THR A 318 -16.76 11.59 18.14
N PHE A 319 -16.76 10.26 18.22
CA PHE A 319 -15.58 9.46 18.63
C PHE A 319 -14.30 9.86 17.92
N PHE A 320 -14.33 9.97 16.58
CA PHE A 320 -13.14 10.30 15.82
C PHE A 320 -12.82 11.80 15.86
N GLU A 321 -13.81 12.67 15.92
CA GLU A 321 -13.63 14.12 16.09
C GLU A 321 -12.93 14.44 17.41
N ASP A 322 -13.32 13.76 18.48
CA ASP A 322 -12.71 13.92 19.80
C ASP A 322 -11.29 13.33 19.84
N LEU A 323 -11.11 12.14 19.23
CA LEU A 323 -9.84 11.41 19.24
C LEU A 323 -8.76 12.13 18.40
N TYR A 324 -9.14 12.73 17.27
CA TYR A 324 -8.24 13.38 16.31
C TYR A 324 -8.42 14.90 16.23
N LYS A 325 -8.84 15.56 17.33
CA LYS A 325 -9.10 17.02 17.38
C LYS A 325 -7.92 17.90 16.98
N ALA A 326 -6.69 17.40 17.06
CA ALA A 326 -5.47 18.11 16.66
C ALA A 326 -5.14 17.95 15.16
N TYR A 327 -5.91 17.16 14.42
CA TYR A 327 -5.70 16.83 13.00
C TYR A 327 -6.80 17.41 12.12
N THR A 328 -6.54 17.50 10.83
CA THR A 328 -7.55 17.90 9.83
C THR A 328 -8.37 16.67 9.46
N ILE A 329 -9.70 16.72 9.71
CA ILE A 329 -10.62 15.63 9.35
C ILE A 329 -11.39 16.05 8.09
N ASN A 330 -11.17 15.33 6.99
CA ASN A 330 -11.88 15.50 5.72
C ASN A 330 -12.89 14.36 5.57
N LYS A 331 -14.09 14.67 5.04
CA LYS A 331 -15.10 13.67 4.68
C LYS A 331 -15.06 13.43 3.18
N VAL A 332 -14.79 12.20 2.76
CA VAL A 332 -14.69 11.79 1.36
C VAL A 332 -15.86 10.87 0.98
N ASP A 333 -16.33 11.00 -0.27
CA ASP A 333 -17.42 10.18 -0.77
C ASP A 333 -16.93 8.75 -1.09
N ALA A 334 -17.56 7.76 -0.48
CA ALA A 334 -17.32 6.36 -0.75
C ALA A 334 -18.60 5.65 -1.23
N THR A 335 -18.44 4.57 -1.99
CA THR A 335 -19.58 3.74 -2.42
C THR A 335 -19.48 2.38 -1.75
N ARG A 336 -20.49 1.99 -0.97
CA ARG A 336 -20.56 0.63 -0.43
C ARG A 336 -20.81 -0.38 -1.56
N ALA A 337 -19.79 -1.16 -1.89
CA ALA A 337 -19.89 -2.21 -2.91
C ALA A 337 -20.57 -3.49 -2.42
N ILE A 338 -20.60 -3.75 -1.10
CA ILE A 338 -21.08 -5.00 -0.50
C ILE A 338 -22.10 -4.68 0.58
N ASN A 339 -23.39 -4.90 0.26
CA ASN A 339 -24.46 -5.00 1.25
C ASN A 339 -25.39 -6.15 0.88
N SER A 340 -25.81 -6.94 1.86
CA SER A 340 -26.73 -8.06 1.66
C SER A 340 -28.15 -7.63 1.26
N LYS A 341 -28.51 -6.36 1.50
CA LYS A 341 -29.80 -5.75 1.10
C LYS A 341 -29.53 -4.71 0.00
N GLY A 342 -30.14 -4.91 -1.17
CA GLY A 342 -29.97 -4.07 -2.36
C GLY A 342 -30.31 -2.58 -2.16
N ASP A 343 -31.26 -2.26 -1.29
CA ASP A 343 -31.76 -0.90 -1.02
C ASP A 343 -30.79 -0.05 -0.16
N SER A 344 -29.73 -0.64 0.38
CA SER A 344 -28.72 0.06 1.21
C SER A 344 -27.42 0.36 0.45
N ARG A 345 -27.42 0.33 -0.89
CA ARG A 345 -26.31 0.73 -1.75
C ARG A 345 -26.37 2.23 -1.96
N GLY A 346 -25.85 3.02 -1.00
CA GLY A 346 -25.81 4.47 -1.04
C GLY A 346 -24.41 5.02 -0.99
N LYS A 347 -24.27 6.31 -1.32
CA LYS A 347 -23.06 7.07 -1.00
C LYS A 347 -22.94 7.16 0.52
N ILE A 348 -21.79 6.81 1.04
CA ILE A 348 -21.43 6.98 2.45
C ILE A 348 -20.24 7.92 2.53
N LYS A 349 -20.03 8.51 3.68
CA LYS A 349 -18.81 9.26 3.96
C LYS A 349 -17.78 8.36 4.64
N GLU A 350 -16.54 8.51 4.25
CA GLU A 350 -15.38 8.02 4.99
C GLU A 350 -14.59 9.22 5.51
N LEU A 351 -13.89 9.01 6.62
CA LEU A 351 -13.01 10.02 7.20
C LEU A 351 -11.60 9.87 6.60
N LEU A 352 -11.00 11.00 6.28
CA LEU A 352 -9.61 11.12 5.91
C LEU A 352 -8.94 12.13 6.84
N ILE A 353 -8.12 11.64 7.75
CA ILE A 353 -7.51 12.39 8.85
C ILE A 353 -6.05 12.63 8.50
N CYS A 354 -5.64 13.91 8.47
CA CYS A 354 -4.31 14.34 8.03
C CYS A 354 -3.67 15.36 9.00
N ASN A 355 -2.33 15.41 9.03
CA ASN A 355 -1.56 16.45 9.75
C ASN A 355 -1.00 17.52 8.81
#